data_42438402d998d068033eb532ab16b429
#
_entry.id   42438402d998d068033eb532ab16b429
#
_cell.length_a   1.000
_cell.length_b   1.000
_cell.length_c   1.000
_cell.angle_alpha   90.00
_cell.angle_beta   90.00
_cell.angle_gamma   90.00
#
_symmetry.space_group_name_H-M   'P 1'
#
loop_
_entity.id
_entity.type
_entity.pdbx_description
1 polymer ?
#
loop_
_entity_poly.entity_id
_entity_poly.type
_entity_poly.pdbx_seq_one_letter_code
_entity_poly.pdbx_strand_id
1 'polypeptide(L)'
;MQTLISCVGDTDPIRNFHDGPLLHIARVLKPEKIILIHSERSKKKHEYISLALQSIPNYSPTIVEENTVLANNEVFLFDRMYEVLSGIIKKYTQTEETLLLNLTSATPQIISAMFSINRINDLKVRAFQVTTPVRDSNEGILHDTQEDLQLLIDTNEDNTEPFMNRLVEDNGEKFNESLMRRTVTDLIRNYEYSGAYDICKRTTFSVESQKKLNERLKEIIYSIKYQKKLSDVEKLKYDQDIKTLLNAYLIIDLQVRRDLVAESLIRMKNFAEF
;
A
#
# COMPACT_ATOMS: atom_id res chain seq x y z
N MET A 1 -4.75 -10.06 -19.72
CA MET A 1 -3.38 -9.59 -20.08
C MET A 1 -2.70 -9.05 -18.83
N GLN A 2 -1.50 -9.51 -18.51
CA GLN A 2 -0.72 -8.99 -17.36
C GLN A 2 0.31 -7.97 -17.86
N THR A 3 0.35 -6.81 -17.26
CA THR A 3 1.26 -5.72 -17.63
C THR A 3 2.15 -5.36 -16.44
N LEU A 4 3.47 -5.47 -16.59
CA LEU A 4 4.44 -5.07 -15.58
C LEU A 4 4.84 -3.61 -15.79
N ILE A 5 4.74 -2.80 -14.75
CA ILE A 5 5.33 -1.45 -14.70
C ILE A 5 6.60 -1.53 -13.85
N SER A 6 7.71 -1.10 -14.42
CA SER A 6 9.00 -1.07 -13.73
C SER A 6 9.76 0.21 -14.01
N CYS A 7 10.18 0.89 -12.97
CA CYS A 7 11.27 1.85 -13.10
C CYS A 7 12.59 1.07 -13.25
N VAL A 8 13.51 1.60 -14.05
CA VAL A 8 14.80 0.97 -14.32
C VAL A 8 15.83 1.41 -13.30
N GLY A 9 16.42 0.43 -12.61
CA GLY A 9 17.46 0.65 -11.60
C GLY A 9 18.89 0.36 -12.10
N ASP A 10 19.85 0.57 -11.22
CA ASP A 10 21.26 0.34 -11.52
C ASP A 10 21.62 -1.15 -11.60
N THR A 11 20.86 -2.00 -10.94
CA THR A 11 21.04 -3.47 -10.94
C THR A 11 20.37 -4.18 -12.12
N ASP A 12 19.56 -3.46 -12.91
CA ASP A 12 18.94 -4.00 -14.11
C ASP A 12 19.87 -3.87 -15.34
N PRO A 13 19.87 -4.83 -16.29
CA PRO A 13 19.06 -6.06 -16.26
C PRO A 13 19.71 -7.24 -15.51
N ILE A 14 21.03 -7.37 -15.50
CA ILE A 14 21.80 -8.48 -14.90
C ILE A 14 22.91 -7.88 -14.06
N ARG A 15 23.12 -8.44 -12.87
CA ARG A 15 24.20 -8.03 -11.99
C ARG A 15 24.73 -9.21 -11.18
N ASN A 16 26.06 -9.28 -11.01
CA ASN A 16 26.72 -10.33 -10.25
C ASN A 16 26.23 -11.73 -10.62
N PHE A 17 26.16 -12.01 -11.93
CA PHE A 17 25.71 -13.29 -12.51
C PHE A 17 24.26 -13.67 -12.25
N HIS A 18 23.43 -12.72 -11.79
CA HIS A 18 22.01 -12.97 -11.53
C HIS A 18 21.13 -11.90 -12.16
N ASP A 19 19.87 -12.28 -12.42
CA ASP A 19 18.84 -11.35 -12.85
C ASP A 19 18.76 -10.14 -11.90
N GLY A 20 18.74 -8.94 -12.44
CA GLY A 20 18.23 -7.76 -11.76
C GLY A 20 16.73 -7.88 -11.48
N PRO A 21 16.16 -7.03 -10.62
CA PRO A 21 14.78 -7.20 -10.19
C PRO A 21 13.76 -7.22 -11.32
N LEU A 22 13.91 -6.35 -12.32
CA LEU A 22 13.04 -6.32 -13.50
C LEU A 22 13.06 -7.64 -14.26
N LEU A 23 14.26 -8.15 -14.59
CA LEU A 23 14.43 -9.37 -15.36
C LEU A 23 13.91 -10.59 -14.57
N HIS A 24 14.16 -10.63 -13.25
CA HIS A 24 13.68 -11.70 -12.39
C HIS A 24 12.15 -11.76 -12.31
N ILE A 25 11.47 -10.62 -12.14
CA ILE A 25 10.00 -10.56 -12.17
C ILE A 25 9.49 -11.05 -13.53
N ALA A 26 10.11 -10.59 -14.61
CA ALA A 26 9.73 -10.99 -15.96
C ALA A 26 9.92 -12.50 -16.19
N ARG A 27 11.00 -13.09 -15.69
CA ARG A 27 11.26 -14.55 -15.80
C ARG A 27 10.21 -15.38 -15.05
N VAL A 28 9.86 -14.96 -13.83
CA VAL A 28 8.94 -15.74 -12.96
C VAL A 28 7.49 -15.58 -13.39
N LEU A 29 7.04 -14.35 -13.69
CA LEU A 29 5.63 -14.06 -13.95
C LEU A 29 5.26 -14.01 -15.43
N LYS A 30 6.23 -13.87 -16.32
CA LYS A 30 6.05 -13.80 -17.78
C LYS A 30 4.90 -12.86 -18.22
N PRO A 31 4.88 -11.58 -17.78
CA PRO A 31 3.84 -10.64 -18.19
C PRO A 31 3.88 -10.42 -19.71
N GLU A 32 2.73 -10.35 -20.35
CA GLU A 32 2.64 -10.16 -21.79
C GLU A 32 3.14 -8.79 -22.26
N LYS A 33 3.09 -7.81 -21.35
CA LYS A 33 3.53 -6.43 -21.61
C LYS A 33 4.39 -5.90 -20.47
N ILE A 34 5.44 -5.17 -20.82
CA ILE A 34 6.33 -4.49 -19.86
C ILE A 34 6.40 -3.02 -20.21
N ILE A 35 6.11 -2.17 -19.23
CA ILE A 35 6.24 -0.71 -19.34
C ILE A 35 7.47 -0.30 -18.56
N LEU A 36 8.45 0.23 -19.27
CA LEU A 36 9.71 0.71 -18.71
C LEU A 36 9.64 2.21 -18.46
N ILE A 37 9.87 2.61 -17.23
CA ILE A 37 10.00 4.02 -16.82
C ILE A 37 11.47 4.30 -16.59
N HIS A 38 12.03 5.18 -17.41
CA HIS A 38 13.44 5.54 -17.35
C HIS A 38 13.68 6.87 -16.62
N SER A 39 14.79 6.95 -15.89
CA SER A 39 15.43 8.25 -15.61
C SER A 39 16.32 8.63 -16.80
N GLU A 40 16.73 9.90 -16.88
CA GLU A 40 17.71 10.35 -17.87
C GLU A 40 18.98 9.48 -17.87
N ARG A 41 19.41 9.01 -16.69
CA ARG A 41 20.56 8.14 -16.53
C ARG A 41 20.31 6.74 -17.05
N SER A 42 19.16 6.15 -16.76
CA SER A 42 18.86 4.77 -17.11
C SER A 42 18.36 4.59 -18.55
N LYS A 43 18.03 5.69 -19.24
CA LYS A 43 17.54 5.63 -20.63
C LYS A 43 18.51 4.91 -21.59
N LYS A 44 19.82 5.09 -21.39
CA LYS A 44 20.87 4.41 -22.18
C LYS A 44 20.87 2.89 -22.03
N LYS A 45 20.21 2.34 -21.01
CA LYS A 45 20.09 0.89 -20.77
C LYS A 45 18.91 0.24 -21.52
N HIS A 46 18.09 1.00 -22.24
CA HIS A 46 16.85 0.50 -22.84
C HIS A 46 17.08 -0.69 -23.74
N GLU A 47 18.04 -0.60 -24.66
CA GLU A 47 18.38 -1.69 -25.57
C GLU A 47 18.89 -2.93 -24.83
N TYR A 48 19.76 -2.74 -23.83
CA TYR A 48 20.28 -3.80 -22.98
C TYR A 48 19.18 -4.57 -22.25
N ILE A 49 18.22 -3.84 -21.70
CA ILE A 49 17.07 -4.44 -21.00
C ILE A 49 16.20 -5.20 -22.00
N SER A 50 15.95 -4.65 -23.17
CA SER A 50 15.14 -5.29 -24.20
C SER A 50 15.75 -6.60 -24.67
N LEU A 51 17.06 -6.64 -24.91
CA LEU A 51 17.78 -7.85 -25.29
C LEU A 51 17.81 -8.88 -24.15
N ALA A 52 18.05 -8.46 -22.92
CA ALA A 52 18.02 -9.35 -21.77
C ALA A 52 16.62 -9.97 -21.55
N LEU A 53 15.55 -9.21 -21.72
CA LEU A 53 14.18 -9.73 -21.63
C LEU A 53 13.90 -10.78 -22.74
N GLN A 54 14.40 -10.56 -23.95
CA GLN A 54 14.26 -11.49 -25.07
C GLN A 54 15.11 -12.76 -24.89
N SER A 55 16.16 -12.75 -24.08
CA SER A 55 16.97 -13.92 -23.77
C SER A 55 16.30 -14.93 -22.82
N ILE A 56 15.19 -14.56 -22.19
CA ILE A 56 14.43 -15.48 -21.32
C ILE A 56 13.77 -16.57 -22.19
N PRO A 57 13.98 -17.85 -21.88
CA PRO A 57 13.44 -18.94 -22.70
C PRO A 57 11.92 -18.93 -22.80
N ASN A 58 11.41 -19.10 -24.04
CA ASN A 58 9.95 -19.13 -24.29
C ASN A 58 9.19 -17.90 -23.80
N TYR A 59 9.80 -16.72 -23.96
CA TYR A 59 9.19 -15.46 -23.52
C TYR A 59 9.48 -14.34 -24.52
N SER A 60 8.44 -13.64 -24.96
CA SER A 60 8.51 -12.54 -25.93
C SER A 60 7.48 -11.46 -25.57
N PRO A 61 7.76 -10.61 -24.57
CA PRO A 61 6.83 -9.56 -24.14
C PRO A 61 6.78 -8.40 -25.13
N THR A 62 5.66 -7.68 -25.11
CA THR A 62 5.60 -6.35 -25.71
C THR A 62 6.28 -5.37 -24.76
N ILE A 63 7.39 -4.76 -25.17
CA ILE A 63 8.12 -3.77 -24.37
C ILE A 63 7.70 -2.37 -24.82
N VAL A 64 7.27 -1.55 -23.86
CA VAL A 64 6.85 -0.16 -24.08
C VAL A 64 7.71 0.75 -23.22
N GLU A 65 8.37 1.72 -23.84
CA GLU A 65 9.02 2.81 -23.13
C GLU A 65 7.98 3.86 -22.76
N GLU A 66 7.85 4.21 -21.46
CA GLU A 66 7.00 5.34 -21.04
C GLU A 66 7.61 6.66 -21.51
N ASN A 67 6.78 7.52 -22.09
CA ASN A 67 7.24 8.80 -22.67
C ASN A 67 7.82 9.76 -21.61
N THR A 68 7.35 9.64 -20.38
CA THR A 68 7.82 10.47 -19.27
C THR A 68 9.15 9.97 -18.76
N VAL A 69 10.20 10.77 -18.94
CA VAL A 69 11.55 10.49 -18.43
C VAL A 69 11.74 11.21 -17.10
N LEU A 70 12.20 10.49 -16.08
CA LEU A 70 12.43 11.03 -14.74
C LEU A 70 13.75 11.83 -14.73
N ALA A 71 13.69 13.11 -14.37
CA ALA A 71 14.87 13.97 -14.33
C ALA A 71 15.84 13.56 -13.21
N ASN A 72 17.15 13.50 -13.50
CA ASN A 72 18.15 13.03 -12.54
C ASN A 72 18.23 13.89 -11.27
N ASN A 73 17.91 15.18 -11.35
CA ASN A 73 17.88 16.09 -10.21
C ASN A 73 16.58 15.98 -9.38
N GLU A 74 15.57 15.26 -9.86
CA GLU A 74 14.27 15.08 -9.18
C GLU A 74 14.07 13.68 -8.59
N VAL A 75 14.82 12.66 -9.06
CA VAL A 75 14.66 11.25 -8.62
C VAL A 75 14.90 11.03 -7.14
N PHE A 76 15.46 12.01 -6.44
CA PHE A 76 15.68 11.98 -4.98
C PHE A 76 14.61 12.73 -4.19
N LEU A 77 13.63 13.34 -4.86
CA LEU A 77 12.54 14.09 -4.25
C LEU A 77 11.28 13.24 -4.20
N PHE A 78 10.90 12.79 -3.01
CA PHE A 78 9.77 11.89 -2.84
C PHE A 78 8.46 12.46 -3.42
N ASP A 79 8.09 13.70 -3.05
CA ASP A 79 6.84 14.31 -3.49
C ASP A 79 6.77 14.45 -5.00
N ARG A 80 7.90 14.79 -5.65
CA ARG A 80 7.97 14.87 -7.10
C ARG A 80 7.79 13.51 -7.75
N MET A 81 8.44 12.48 -7.21
CA MET A 81 8.28 11.10 -7.70
C MET A 81 6.85 10.60 -7.48
N TYR A 82 6.26 10.90 -6.32
CA TYR A 82 4.87 10.55 -6.04
C TYR A 82 3.89 11.18 -7.06
N GLU A 83 4.05 12.48 -7.36
CA GLU A 83 3.21 13.20 -8.33
C GLU A 83 3.32 12.57 -9.73
N VAL A 84 4.54 12.44 -10.26
CA VAL A 84 4.79 11.93 -11.62
C VAL A 84 4.33 10.48 -11.76
N LEU A 85 4.74 9.60 -10.83
CA LEU A 85 4.42 8.19 -10.87
C LEU A 85 2.92 7.93 -10.63
N SER A 86 2.23 8.75 -9.82
CA SER A 86 0.78 8.67 -9.67
C SER A 86 0.07 8.89 -11.00
N GLY A 87 0.50 9.87 -11.79
CA GLY A 87 -0.05 10.13 -13.11
C GLY A 87 0.14 8.95 -14.06
N ILE A 88 1.37 8.39 -14.09
CA ILE A 88 1.71 7.26 -14.94
C ILE A 88 0.90 6.01 -14.55
N ILE A 89 0.93 5.61 -13.27
CA ILE A 89 0.25 4.40 -12.81
C ILE A 89 -1.27 4.53 -13.03
N LYS A 90 -1.86 5.69 -12.74
CA LYS A 90 -3.29 5.95 -12.96
C LYS A 90 -3.68 5.82 -14.43
N LYS A 91 -2.85 6.29 -15.36
CA LYS A 91 -3.05 6.12 -16.81
C LYS A 91 -3.19 4.64 -17.17
N TYR A 92 -2.30 3.79 -16.66
CA TYR A 92 -2.30 2.36 -16.98
C TYR A 92 -3.35 1.57 -16.20
N THR A 93 -3.78 1.98 -15.01
CA THR A 93 -4.90 1.34 -14.31
C THR A 93 -6.24 1.49 -15.06
N GLN A 94 -6.35 2.45 -15.97
CA GLN A 94 -7.55 2.66 -16.79
C GLN A 94 -7.55 1.84 -18.09
N THR A 95 -6.39 1.41 -18.55
CA THR A 95 -6.21 0.78 -19.87
C THR A 95 -5.84 -0.70 -19.79
N GLU A 96 -5.27 -1.15 -18.68
CA GLU A 96 -4.73 -2.50 -18.51
C GLU A 96 -5.59 -3.32 -17.52
N GLU A 97 -5.77 -4.62 -17.80
CA GLU A 97 -6.62 -5.49 -16.99
C GLU A 97 -5.99 -5.86 -15.64
N THR A 98 -4.70 -6.19 -15.65
CA THR A 98 -3.96 -6.60 -14.46
C THR A 98 -2.59 -5.94 -14.46
N LEU A 99 -2.37 -5.06 -13.49
CA LEU A 99 -1.08 -4.38 -13.31
C LEU A 99 -0.24 -5.05 -12.23
N LEU A 100 1.04 -5.20 -12.55
CA LEU A 100 2.10 -5.66 -11.67
C LEU A 100 3.10 -4.51 -11.49
N LEU A 101 3.52 -4.21 -10.26
CA LEU A 101 4.52 -3.18 -9.97
C LEU A 101 5.80 -3.80 -9.44
N ASN A 102 6.94 -3.37 -9.98
CA ASN A 102 8.25 -3.65 -9.42
C ASN A 102 8.58 -2.64 -8.32
N LEU A 103 8.68 -3.11 -7.07
CA LEU A 103 9.04 -2.30 -5.91
C LEU A 103 10.50 -2.51 -5.46
N THR A 104 11.38 -2.90 -6.35
CA THR A 104 12.80 -3.15 -6.00
C THR A 104 13.78 -2.31 -6.79
N SER A 105 13.46 -2.04 -8.06
CA SER A 105 14.35 -1.28 -8.95
C SER A 105 14.20 0.23 -8.78
N ALA A 106 15.30 0.96 -8.90
CA ALA A 106 15.44 2.41 -8.88
C ALA A 106 15.85 3.01 -7.52
N THR A 107 15.72 4.34 -7.38
CA THR A 107 16.09 5.03 -6.13
C THR A 107 15.10 4.71 -5.00
N PRO A 108 15.53 4.81 -3.73
CA PRO A 108 14.62 4.62 -2.59
C PRO A 108 13.37 5.51 -2.65
N GLN A 109 13.47 6.72 -3.16
CA GLN A 109 12.35 7.66 -3.27
C GLN A 109 11.33 7.21 -4.33
N ILE A 110 11.80 6.68 -5.46
CA ILE A 110 10.94 6.10 -6.50
C ILE A 110 10.20 4.88 -5.94
N ILE A 111 10.93 3.96 -5.29
CA ILE A 111 10.36 2.76 -4.68
C ILE A 111 9.31 3.13 -3.62
N SER A 112 9.65 4.08 -2.73
CA SER A 112 8.74 4.56 -1.69
C SER A 112 7.50 5.24 -2.27
N ALA A 113 7.65 6.01 -3.35
CA ALA A 113 6.52 6.63 -4.04
C ALA A 113 5.60 5.57 -4.67
N MET A 114 6.14 4.60 -5.41
CA MET A 114 5.36 3.52 -6.01
C MET A 114 4.63 2.68 -4.95
N PHE A 115 5.31 2.34 -3.84
CA PHE A 115 4.70 1.67 -2.70
C PHE A 115 3.53 2.48 -2.13
N SER A 116 3.75 3.78 -1.85
CA SER A 116 2.74 4.66 -1.28
C SER A 116 1.53 4.84 -2.20
N ILE A 117 1.75 5.02 -3.51
CA ILE A 117 0.70 5.11 -4.51
C ILE A 117 -0.17 3.85 -4.51
N ASN A 118 0.46 2.68 -4.50
CA ASN A 118 -0.26 1.41 -4.48
C ASN A 118 -1.11 1.23 -3.21
N ARG A 119 -0.64 1.70 -2.05
CA ARG A 119 -1.32 1.51 -0.77
C ARG A 119 -2.37 2.56 -0.44
N ILE A 120 -2.11 3.82 -0.79
CA ILE A 120 -3.02 4.92 -0.42
C ILE A 120 -4.19 5.03 -1.39
N ASN A 121 -3.99 4.75 -2.67
CA ASN A 121 -5.01 4.94 -3.70
C ASN A 121 -5.93 3.72 -3.91
N ASP A 122 -5.84 2.68 -3.09
CA ASP A 122 -6.64 1.45 -3.20
C ASP A 122 -6.67 0.87 -4.63
N LEU A 123 -5.52 0.88 -5.28
CA LEU A 123 -5.39 0.39 -6.63
C LEU A 123 -5.41 -1.15 -6.62
N LYS A 124 -6.18 -1.75 -7.52
CA LYS A 124 -6.18 -3.21 -7.76
C LYS A 124 -4.92 -3.62 -8.55
N VAL A 125 -3.77 -3.40 -7.94
CA VAL A 125 -2.45 -3.63 -8.53
C VAL A 125 -1.67 -4.55 -7.60
N ARG A 126 -1.07 -5.59 -8.16
CA ARG A 126 -0.16 -6.49 -7.42
C ARG A 126 1.25 -5.90 -7.43
N ALA A 127 1.90 -5.90 -6.31
CA ALA A 127 3.25 -5.34 -6.16
C ALA A 127 4.24 -6.43 -5.75
N PHE A 128 5.45 -6.34 -6.30
CA PHE A 128 6.46 -7.37 -6.13
C PHE A 128 7.81 -6.78 -5.72
N GLN A 129 8.48 -7.50 -4.85
CA GLN A 129 9.86 -7.28 -4.46
C GLN A 129 10.71 -8.48 -4.85
N VAL A 130 11.98 -8.24 -5.11
CA VAL A 130 12.96 -9.28 -5.42
C VAL A 130 14.08 -9.21 -4.40
N THR A 131 14.32 -10.31 -3.70
CA THR A 131 15.39 -10.39 -2.71
C THR A 131 16.76 -10.49 -3.37
N THR A 132 17.80 -10.03 -2.69
CA THR A 132 19.19 -10.14 -3.15
C THR A 132 19.61 -11.61 -3.20
N PRO A 133 20.28 -12.08 -4.29
CA PRO A 133 20.61 -13.50 -4.45
C PRO A 133 21.62 -13.99 -3.40
N VAL A 134 22.62 -13.19 -3.10
CA VAL A 134 23.66 -13.49 -2.11
C VAL A 134 23.77 -12.32 -1.17
N ARG A 135 23.97 -12.60 0.12
CA ARG A 135 24.23 -11.57 1.13
C ARG A 135 25.49 -10.79 0.71
N ASP A 136 25.40 -9.46 0.79
CA ASP A 136 26.48 -8.52 0.43
C ASP A 136 26.85 -8.44 -1.06
N SER A 137 26.07 -9.06 -1.96
CA SER A 137 26.33 -9.06 -3.41
C SER A 137 26.28 -7.65 -4.06
N ASN A 138 25.77 -6.64 -3.34
CA ASN A 138 25.66 -5.25 -3.80
C ASN A 138 26.69 -4.32 -3.14
N GLU A 139 27.53 -4.81 -2.24
CA GLU A 139 28.54 -4.00 -1.56
C GLU A 139 29.85 -3.88 -2.39
N GLY A 140 30.34 -2.66 -2.52
CA GLY A 140 31.70 -2.38 -2.98
C GLY A 140 31.98 -2.53 -4.49
N ILE A 141 30.98 -2.83 -5.31
CA ILE A 141 31.19 -2.97 -6.76
C ILE A 141 30.79 -1.68 -7.47
N LEU A 142 31.76 -1.02 -8.12
CA LEU A 142 31.49 0.08 -9.03
C LEU A 142 30.67 -0.43 -10.22
N HIS A 143 29.58 0.28 -10.53
CA HIS A 143 28.73 -0.02 -11.67
C HIS A 143 29.45 0.39 -12.97
N ASP A 144 30.15 -0.51 -13.63
CA ASP A 144 30.63 -0.26 -14.96
C ASP A 144 29.55 -0.60 -15.97
N THR A 145 29.21 0.38 -16.81
CA THR A 145 28.22 0.25 -17.88
C THR A 145 28.84 -0.27 -19.19
N GLN A 146 30.09 -0.76 -19.16
CA GLN A 146 30.85 -1.22 -20.33
C GLN A 146 30.96 -2.75 -20.42
N GLU A 147 30.27 -3.49 -19.52
CA GLU A 147 30.25 -4.94 -19.59
C GLU A 147 29.54 -5.42 -20.88
N ASP A 148 30.12 -6.43 -21.53
CA ASP A 148 29.53 -7.09 -22.70
C ASP A 148 28.21 -7.77 -22.28
N LEU A 149 27.09 -7.27 -22.82
CA LEU A 149 25.77 -7.82 -22.50
C LEU A 149 25.65 -9.30 -22.81
N GLN A 150 26.25 -9.76 -23.92
CA GLN A 150 26.21 -11.19 -24.30
C GLN A 150 26.91 -12.04 -23.24
N LEU A 151 28.05 -11.59 -22.76
CA LEU A 151 28.77 -12.26 -21.67
C LEU A 151 27.93 -12.30 -20.39
N LEU A 152 27.23 -11.21 -20.05
CA LEU A 152 26.33 -11.16 -18.87
C LEU A 152 25.16 -12.14 -19.03
N ILE A 153 24.58 -12.24 -20.22
CA ILE A 153 23.51 -13.20 -20.51
C ILE A 153 24.02 -14.63 -20.40
N ASP A 154 25.17 -14.92 -21.00
CA ASP A 154 25.76 -16.28 -21.04
C ASP A 154 26.21 -16.77 -19.65
N THR A 155 26.63 -15.84 -18.78
CA THR A 155 27.08 -16.14 -17.41
C THR A 155 25.99 -15.99 -16.35
N ASN A 156 24.76 -15.63 -16.75
CA ASN A 156 23.65 -15.45 -15.84
C ASN A 156 23.17 -16.80 -15.26
N GLU A 157 23.40 -17.04 -14.00
CA GLU A 157 23.04 -18.27 -13.29
C GLU A 157 21.54 -18.55 -13.28
N ASP A 158 20.72 -17.48 -13.33
CA ASP A 158 19.26 -17.61 -13.41
C ASP A 158 18.76 -18.12 -14.77
N ASN A 159 19.62 -18.23 -15.78
CA ASN A 159 19.29 -18.88 -17.07
C ASN A 159 19.31 -20.41 -17.02
N THR A 160 19.85 -21.01 -15.97
CA THR A 160 19.93 -22.45 -15.78
C THR A 160 18.90 -22.96 -14.78
N GLU A 161 18.18 -24.05 -15.11
CA GLU A 161 17.24 -24.68 -14.22
C GLU A 161 17.93 -25.73 -13.31
N PRO A 162 17.56 -25.81 -12.02
CA PRO A 162 16.60 -24.97 -11.31
C PRO A 162 17.24 -23.66 -10.86
N PHE A 163 16.60 -22.52 -11.17
CA PHE A 163 17.01 -21.22 -10.64
C PHE A 163 16.32 -20.89 -9.31
N MET A 164 16.94 -20.02 -8.52
CA MET A 164 16.38 -19.60 -7.23
C MET A 164 15.28 -18.55 -7.43
N ASN A 165 14.03 -18.88 -7.13
CA ASN A 165 12.96 -17.89 -7.14
C ASN A 165 13.08 -16.95 -5.94
N ARG A 166 13.37 -15.67 -6.21
CA ARG A 166 13.58 -14.59 -5.23
C ARG A 166 12.41 -13.61 -5.16
N LEU A 167 11.31 -13.92 -5.88
CA LEU A 167 10.15 -13.07 -5.97
C LEU A 167 9.29 -13.13 -4.71
N VAL A 168 8.93 -11.97 -4.18
CA VAL A 168 8.03 -11.83 -3.03
C VAL A 168 6.91 -10.88 -3.40
N GLU A 169 5.67 -11.32 -3.28
CA GLU A 169 4.52 -10.43 -3.43
C GLU A 169 4.34 -9.61 -2.16
N ASP A 170 4.29 -8.28 -2.31
CA ASP A 170 4.09 -7.35 -1.21
C ASP A 170 2.60 -7.02 -1.06
N ASN A 171 1.96 -7.62 -0.07
CA ASN A 171 0.55 -7.36 0.25
C ASN A 171 0.36 -6.13 1.16
N GLY A 172 1.43 -5.59 1.76
CA GLY A 172 1.41 -4.42 2.63
C GLY A 172 0.48 -4.53 3.85
N GLU A 173 0.22 -5.74 4.35
CA GLU A 173 -0.77 -6.00 5.40
C GLU A 173 -0.55 -5.15 6.66
N LYS A 174 0.70 -5.07 7.13
CA LYS A 174 1.03 -4.29 8.34
C LYS A 174 0.90 -2.79 8.14
N PHE A 175 1.22 -2.31 6.94
CA PHE A 175 1.04 -0.90 6.61
C PHE A 175 -0.45 -0.54 6.55
N ASN A 176 -1.26 -1.33 5.86
CA ASN A 176 -2.71 -1.14 5.77
C ASN A 176 -3.36 -1.23 7.16
N GLU A 177 -2.96 -2.21 7.99
CA GLU A 177 -3.42 -2.31 9.38
C GLU A 177 -3.13 -1.02 10.16
N SER A 178 -1.94 -0.45 10.01
CA SER A 178 -1.54 0.79 10.70
C SER A 178 -2.38 1.99 10.24
N LEU A 179 -2.64 2.12 8.94
CA LEU A 179 -3.52 3.17 8.41
C LEU A 179 -4.95 3.04 8.94
N MET A 180 -5.51 1.83 8.95
CA MET A 180 -6.86 1.59 9.44
C MET A 180 -6.95 1.84 10.94
N ARG A 181 -5.95 1.44 11.74
CA ARG A 181 -5.89 1.77 13.18
C ARG A 181 -5.91 3.27 13.41
N ARG A 182 -5.14 4.04 12.64
CA ARG A 182 -5.15 5.50 12.72
C ARG A 182 -6.53 6.06 12.41
N THR A 183 -7.14 5.64 11.30
CA THR A 183 -8.47 6.10 10.89
C THR A 183 -9.54 5.77 11.96
N VAL A 184 -9.54 4.56 12.51
CA VAL A 184 -10.45 4.16 13.60
C VAL A 184 -10.24 5.04 14.83
N THR A 185 -8.97 5.31 15.19
CA THR A 185 -8.65 6.18 16.33
C THR A 185 -9.16 7.59 16.12
N ASP A 186 -8.98 8.16 14.94
CA ASP A 186 -9.43 9.52 14.62
C ASP A 186 -10.97 9.61 14.60
N LEU A 187 -11.66 8.60 14.06
CA LEU A 187 -13.14 8.52 14.14
C LEU A 187 -13.64 8.43 15.59
N ILE A 188 -13.00 7.64 16.44
CA ILE A 188 -13.37 7.54 17.86
C ILE A 188 -13.15 8.89 18.58
N ARG A 189 -12.04 9.58 18.31
CA ARG A 189 -11.73 10.90 18.86
C ARG A 189 -12.77 11.96 18.47
N ASN A 190 -13.30 11.83 17.26
CA ASN A 190 -14.35 12.70 16.73
C ASN A 190 -15.77 12.20 17.06
N TYR A 191 -15.90 11.21 17.96
CA TYR A 191 -17.17 10.62 18.36
C TYR A 191 -17.98 9.95 17.23
N GLU A 192 -17.33 9.61 16.11
CA GLU A 192 -17.93 8.95 14.95
C GLU A 192 -17.88 7.41 15.09
N TYR A 193 -18.56 6.90 16.12
CA TYR A 193 -18.50 5.49 16.51
C TYR A 193 -19.02 4.53 15.45
N SER A 194 -20.04 4.93 14.66
CA SER A 194 -20.59 4.09 13.59
C SER A 194 -19.56 3.87 12.47
N GLY A 195 -18.90 4.95 12.04
CA GLY A 195 -17.82 4.85 11.04
C GLY A 195 -16.64 4.01 11.54
N ALA A 196 -16.23 4.22 12.80
CA ALA A 196 -15.19 3.41 13.43
C ALA A 196 -15.56 1.91 13.46
N TYR A 197 -16.79 1.58 13.80
CA TYR A 197 -17.29 0.19 13.82
C TYR A 197 -17.31 -0.44 12.43
N ASP A 198 -17.74 0.28 11.41
CA ASP A 198 -17.79 -0.21 10.03
C ASP A 198 -16.39 -0.52 9.48
N ILE A 199 -15.39 0.31 9.79
CA ILE A 199 -14.00 0.04 9.44
C ILE A 199 -13.47 -1.17 10.20
N CYS A 200 -13.70 -1.25 11.52
CA CYS A 200 -13.28 -2.39 12.33
C CYS A 200 -13.84 -3.73 11.84
N LYS A 201 -15.02 -3.76 11.25
CA LYS A 201 -15.61 -4.97 10.66
C LYS A 201 -14.89 -5.46 9.40
N ARG A 202 -14.37 -4.53 8.61
CA ARG A 202 -13.73 -4.81 7.31
C ARG A 202 -12.24 -5.12 7.43
N THR A 203 -11.64 -4.78 8.57
CA THR A 203 -10.19 -4.85 8.77
C THR A 203 -9.87 -5.94 9.79
N THR A 204 -8.86 -6.75 9.50
CA THR A 204 -8.37 -7.77 10.42
C THR A 204 -7.25 -7.17 11.28
N PHE A 205 -7.58 -6.76 12.51
CA PHE A 205 -6.59 -6.43 13.54
C PHE A 205 -6.22 -7.68 14.34
N SER A 206 -5.33 -7.57 15.35
CA SER A 206 -5.11 -8.69 16.26
C SER A 206 -6.43 -9.13 16.89
N VAL A 207 -6.76 -10.42 16.78
CA VAL A 207 -8.10 -10.98 17.00
C VAL A 207 -8.74 -10.58 18.34
N GLU A 208 -7.99 -10.59 19.44
CA GLU A 208 -8.53 -10.28 20.77
C GLU A 208 -8.86 -8.81 20.95
N SER A 209 -7.98 -7.91 20.52
CA SER A 209 -8.19 -6.46 20.64
C SER A 209 -9.34 -5.99 19.75
N GLN A 210 -9.49 -6.56 18.57
CA GLN A 210 -10.57 -6.24 17.65
C GLN A 210 -11.93 -6.65 18.21
N LYS A 211 -12.03 -7.83 18.80
CA LYS A 211 -13.27 -8.33 19.40
C LYS A 211 -13.76 -7.39 20.50
N LYS A 212 -12.87 -7.04 21.44
CA LYS A 212 -13.19 -6.12 22.54
C LYS A 212 -13.61 -4.74 22.02
N LEU A 213 -12.91 -4.20 21.03
CA LEU A 213 -13.24 -2.90 20.44
C LEU A 213 -14.58 -2.93 19.71
N ASN A 214 -14.86 -3.95 18.93
CA ASN A 214 -16.12 -4.13 18.23
C ASN A 214 -17.31 -4.25 19.18
N GLU A 215 -17.17 -5.04 20.25
CA GLU A 215 -18.20 -5.18 21.30
C GLU A 215 -18.49 -3.82 21.95
N ARG A 216 -17.44 -3.06 22.27
CA ARG A 216 -17.60 -1.74 22.89
C ARG A 216 -18.22 -0.71 21.97
N LEU A 217 -17.78 -0.62 20.73
CA LEU A 217 -18.37 0.29 19.73
C LEU A 217 -19.84 -0.05 19.47
N LYS A 218 -20.17 -1.33 19.36
CA LYS A 218 -21.55 -1.79 19.20
C LYS A 218 -22.43 -1.40 20.38
N GLU A 219 -21.93 -1.56 21.60
CA GLU A 219 -22.63 -1.14 22.82
C GLU A 219 -22.94 0.36 22.82
N ILE A 220 -21.93 1.19 22.51
CA ILE A 220 -22.09 2.67 22.46
C ILE A 220 -23.12 3.05 21.40
N ILE A 221 -23.01 2.52 20.18
CA ILE A 221 -23.96 2.79 19.09
C ILE A 221 -25.39 2.41 19.49
N TYR A 222 -25.53 1.24 20.13
CA TYR A 222 -26.83 0.75 20.58
C TYR A 222 -27.42 1.63 21.68
N SER A 223 -26.58 2.06 22.64
CA SER A 223 -26.97 2.99 23.71
C SER A 223 -27.47 4.33 23.14
N ILE A 224 -26.75 4.90 22.18
CA ILE A 224 -27.13 6.16 21.53
C ILE A 224 -28.45 6.01 20.77
N LYS A 225 -28.59 4.94 19.98
CA LYS A 225 -29.76 4.72 19.12
C LYS A 225 -31.04 4.39 19.88
N TYR A 226 -30.94 3.56 20.91
CA TYR A 226 -32.09 3.05 21.66
C TYR A 226 -32.20 3.61 23.07
N GLN A 227 -31.38 4.60 23.41
CA GLN A 227 -31.32 5.23 24.74
C GLN A 227 -31.15 4.24 25.90
N LYS A 228 -30.43 3.13 25.61
CA LYS A 228 -30.12 2.12 26.61
C LYS A 228 -28.90 2.53 27.43
N LYS A 229 -28.91 2.18 28.70
CA LYS A 229 -27.78 2.48 29.61
C LYS A 229 -26.55 1.70 29.18
N LEU A 230 -25.41 2.41 29.20
CA LEU A 230 -24.10 1.77 29.02
C LEU A 230 -23.80 0.84 30.20
N SER A 231 -23.12 -0.26 29.97
CA SER A 231 -22.73 -1.20 31.01
C SER A 231 -21.92 -0.58 32.13
N ASP A 232 -21.14 0.47 31.85
CA ASP A 232 -20.37 1.20 32.85
C ASP A 232 -21.31 2.02 33.76
N VAL A 233 -22.37 2.60 33.21
CA VAL A 233 -23.40 3.32 33.99
C VAL A 233 -24.19 2.34 34.86
N GLU A 234 -24.53 1.16 34.32
CA GLU A 234 -25.22 0.12 35.07
C GLU A 234 -24.45 -0.40 36.30
N LYS A 235 -23.12 -0.44 36.22
CA LYS A 235 -22.25 -0.87 37.33
C LYS A 235 -22.09 0.16 38.46
N LEU A 236 -22.52 1.41 38.25
CA LEU A 236 -22.42 2.45 39.29
C LEU A 236 -23.35 2.11 40.45
N LYS A 237 -22.96 2.49 41.67
CA LYS A 237 -23.73 2.27 42.89
C LYS A 237 -24.71 3.45 43.16
N TYR A 238 -25.60 3.72 42.19
CA TYR A 238 -26.64 4.74 42.28
C TYR A 238 -28.00 4.10 42.01
N ASP A 239 -29.06 4.82 42.39
CA ASP A 239 -30.43 4.44 42.05
C ASP A 239 -30.69 4.45 40.56
N GLN A 240 -31.71 3.73 40.11
CA GLN A 240 -32.00 3.56 38.68
C GLN A 240 -32.37 4.89 37.99
N ASP A 241 -33.00 5.80 38.71
CA ASP A 241 -33.36 7.14 38.20
C ASP A 241 -32.10 7.99 37.97
N ILE A 242 -31.15 7.98 38.90
CA ILE A 242 -29.86 8.66 38.77
C ILE A 242 -29.07 8.06 37.59
N LYS A 243 -29.05 6.73 37.40
CA LYS A 243 -28.41 6.09 36.28
C LYS A 243 -29.06 6.48 34.95
N THR A 244 -30.38 6.63 34.92
CA THR A 244 -31.13 7.06 33.75
C THR A 244 -30.77 8.49 33.35
N LEU A 245 -30.77 9.40 34.32
CA LEU A 245 -30.36 10.79 34.13
C LEU A 245 -28.90 10.90 33.68
N LEU A 246 -28.00 10.18 34.30
CA LEU A 246 -26.59 10.18 33.92
C LEU A 246 -26.40 9.68 32.45
N ASN A 247 -27.09 8.62 32.05
CA ASN A 247 -27.03 8.13 30.70
C ASN A 247 -27.60 9.14 29.68
N ALA A 248 -28.71 9.80 30.02
CA ALA A 248 -29.30 10.86 29.20
C ALA A 248 -28.34 12.05 29.06
N TYR A 249 -27.70 12.49 30.16
CA TYR A 249 -26.69 13.53 30.15
C TYR A 249 -25.50 13.18 29.24
N LEU A 250 -24.95 11.95 29.35
CA LEU A 250 -23.84 11.49 28.51
C LEU A 250 -24.19 11.51 27.04
N ILE A 251 -25.42 11.16 26.67
CA ILE A 251 -25.87 11.22 25.28
C ILE A 251 -25.99 12.69 24.81
N ILE A 252 -26.46 13.59 25.64
CA ILE A 252 -26.52 15.03 25.33
C ILE A 252 -25.11 15.58 25.13
N ASP A 253 -24.18 15.33 26.07
CA ASP A 253 -22.78 15.76 25.96
C ASP A 253 -22.13 15.25 24.67
N LEU A 254 -22.40 14.00 24.31
CA LEU A 254 -21.92 13.42 23.04
C LEU A 254 -22.45 14.19 21.83
N GLN A 255 -23.76 14.54 21.79
CA GLN A 255 -24.33 15.26 20.65
C GLN A 255 -23.78 16.69 20.56
N VAL A 256 -23.54 17.34 21.70
CA VAL A 256 -22.87 18.65 21.73
C VAL A 256 -21.46 18.57 21.16
N ARG A 257 -20.68 17.55 21.55
CA ARG A 257 -19.32 17.34 21.06
C ARG A 257 -19.25 17.01 19.57
N ARG A 258 -20.34 16.51 19.01
CA ARG A 258 -20.50 16.23 17.58
C ARG A 258 -21.09 17.39 16.80
N ASP A 259 -21.25 18.56 17.40
CA ASP A 259 -21.91 19.75 16.82
C ASP A 259 -23.34 19.48 16.29
N LEU A 260 -24.03 18.48 16.83
CA LEU A 260 -25.41 18.15 16.47
C LEU A 260 -26.38 19.01 17.28
N VAL A 261 -26.39 20.32 17.01
CA VAL A 261 -27.07 21.33 17.81
C VAL A 261 -28.57 21.05 17.96
N ALA A 262 -29.27 20.75 16.85
CA ALA A 262 -30.70 20.48 16.89
C ALA A 262 -31.06 19.26 17.77
N GLU A 263 -30.33 18.14 17.60
CA GLU A 263 -30.54 16.96 18.46
C GLU A 263 -30.19 17.22 19.91
N SER A 264 -29.14 17.98 20.19
CA SER A 264 -28.72 18.36 21.53
C SER A 264 -29.85 19.15 22.24
N LEU A 265 -30.41 20.15 21.57
CA LEU A 265 -31.51 20.98 22.12
C LEU A 265 -32.78 20.17 22.41
N ILE A 266 -33.18 19.28 21.49
CA ILE A 266 -34.35 18.41 21.72
C ILE A 266 -34.12 17.51 22.93
N ARG A 267 -32.92 16.93 23.08
CA ARG A 267 -32.60 16.07 24.21
C ARG A 267 -32.47 16.83 25.52
N MET A 268 -31.92 18.06 25.48
CA MET A 268 -31.89 18.95 26.67
C MET A 268 -33.31 19.29 27.15
N LYS A 269 -34.22 19.59 26.23
CA LYS A 269 -35.62 19.81 26.58
C LYS A 269 -36.23 18.58 27.28
N ASN A 270 -36.11 17.40 26.67
CA ASN A 270 -36.64 16.16 27.27
C ASN A 270 -35.99 15.82 28.60
N PHE A 271 -34.69 16.15 28.77
CA PHE A 271 -33.98 15.95 30.04
C PHE A 271 -34.49 16.89 31.15
N ALA A 272 -34.90 18.13 30.83
CA ALA A 272 -35.44 19.07 31.77
C ALA A 272 -36.89 18.78 32.20
N GLU A 273 -37.61 17.99 31.41
CA GLU A 273 -38.98 17.54 31.66
C GLU A 273 -39.04 16.21 32.46
N PHE A 274 -37.90 15.57 32.66
CA PHE A 274 -37.77 14.29 33.39
C PHE A 274 -37.67 14.51 34.89
#